data_99411fb1d7cd58dd005442f72f63c9c6
#
_entry.id   99411fb1d7cd58dd005442f72f63c9c6
#
_cell.length_a   1.000
_cell.length_b   1.000
_cell.length_c   1.000
_cell.angle_alpha   90.00
_cell.angle_beta   90.00
_cell.angle_gamma   90.00
#
_symmetry.space_group_name_H-M   'P 1'
#
loop_
_entity.id
_entity.type
_entity.pdbx_description
1 polymer ?
#
loop_
_entity_poly.entity_id
_entity_poly.type
_entity_poly.pdbx_seq_one_letter_code
_entity_poly.pdbx_strand_id
1 'polypeptide(L)'
;MNLKLSLSKIGIRPRWESTTVRTLGILEVVFALLLLVPAGVALFLGEDARVFAAPVLPLLVAGGLQYMLFKESSTFRSVNGLVLIGLVWLVMFLISALPFLFSGMDLVDSLFEAVSGITTTGLSIIPDVEAQPMSLLIWRAMSMWMGGIMIIIVFLYMLPLFGIGRNVFTNELSGSGSSNYSMKMRNAAKSFIYSYLLLSLINLVLLLVFGMDPLEAFCLMCTTISTGGLMCTNDSMMSYSDAIQLITIFFMFLGATNFYLHYRAIHRKERGVYRKNSEFRTMLWWFLGISVIVYLFVVTGSDTPIQGLEGHYEAFKNALFTTVSLGTTTGLYVDDFTLYPEQCILLLMIVALIGGCSGSTSGGVKFSRLRIIYEFLKNNFGKVVHPNAVYDVKMDGASVDNGTVQSTLTIFLLFVVSIIVGTILILMIGITQPTVNGAEIDIIDSVGLAISSISNGGMGFGNFGPTGNFAELQDSLKILLMIMMWVGRLEIVTALVLFTPGFWKDLMANRKYRNHRSRRARRRSDRA
;
A
#
# COMPACT_ATOMS: atom_id res chain seq x y z
N MET A 1 -23.55 16.41 -33.65
CA MET A 1 -24.65 17.11 -32.95
C MET A 1 -24.20 17.40 -31.53
N ASN A 2 -24.10 18.70 -31.20
CA ASN A 2 -23.32 19.19 -30.06
C ASN A 2 -24.02 18.98 -28.68
N LEU A 3 -23.84 17.84 -28.02
CA LEU A 3 -24.24 17.65 -26.62
C LEU A 3 -23.51 18.64 -25.66
N LYS A 4 -22.35 19.17 -26.08
CA LYS A 4 -21.57 20.18 -25.33
C LYS A 4 -22.31 21.50 -25.08
N LEU A 5 -23.31 21.86 -25.92
CA LEU A 5 -24.08 23.07 -25.79
C LEU A 5 -25.25 22.98 -24.80
N SER A 6 -25.71 21.78 -24.46
CA SER A 6 -26.88 21.60 -23.59
C SER A 6 -26.54 21.83 -22.09
N LEU A 7 -25.38 21.37 -21.62
CA LEU A 7 -25.02 21.49 -20.20
C LEU A 7 -24.56 22.89 -19.78
N SER A 8 -24.02 23.69 -20.70
CA SER A 8 -23.70 25.10 -20.44
C SER A 8 -24.94 25.97 -20.25
N LYS A 9 -26.06 25.61 -20.89
CA LYS A 9 -27.37 26.29 -20.73
C LYS A 9 -28.01 26.02 -19.35
N ILE A 10 -27.69 24.89 -18.69
CA ILE A 10 -28.22 24.53 -17.38
C ILE A 10 -27.47 25.24 -16.25
N GLY A 11 -26.45 26.05 -16.53
CA GLY A 11 -25.76 26.88 -15.54
C GLY A 11 -24.88 26.11 -14.56
N ILE A 12 -24.54 24.86 -14.85
CA ILE A 12 -23.65 24.03 -14.04
C ILE A 12 -22.22 24.45 -14.36
N ARG A 13 -21.65 25.31 -13.50
CA ARG A 13 -20.21 25.61 -13.56
C ARG A 13 -19.43 24.38 -13.09
N PRO A 14 -18.28 24.05 -13.73
CA PRO A 14 -17.45 22.93 -13.27
C PRO A 14 -17.05 23.18 -11.81
N ARG A 15 -17.49 22.29 -10.93
CA ARG A 15 -17.20 22.26 -9.50
C ARG A 15 -16.10 21.24 -9.25
N TRP A 16 -15.53 21.22 -8.05
CA TRP A 16 -14.55 20.19 -7.68
C TRP A 16 -15.11 18.77 -7.86
N GLU A 17 -16.42 18.57 -7.62
CA GLU A 17 -17.14 17.32 -7.87
C GLU A 17 -17.03 16.88 -9.33
N SER A 18 -17.07 17.84 -10.27
CA SER A 18 -16.89 17.57 -11.71
C SER A 18 -15.50 17.00 -12.02
N THR A 19 -14.44 17.53 -11.41
CA THR A 19 -13.08 16.99 -11.55
C THR A 19 -12.98 15.60 -10.94
N THR A 20 -13.59 15.39 -9.78
CA THR A 20 -13.63 14.09 -9.10
C THR A 20 -14.27 13.02 -9.97
N VAL A 21 -15.50 13.26 -10.47
CA VAL A 21 -16.22 12.30 -11.33
C VAL A 21 -15.45 12.03 -12.63
N ARG A 22 -14.85 13.07 -13.24
CA ARG A 22 -14.03 12.89 -14.43
C ARG A 22 -12.79 12.01 -14.16
N THR A 23 -12.14 12.20 -13.02
CA THR A 23 -10.97 11.40 -12.64
C THR A 23 -11.35 9.95 -12.39
N LEU A 24 -12.48 9.69 -11.71
CA LEU A 24 -13.03 8.35 -11.54
C LEU A 24 -13.34 7.70 -12.89
N GLY A 25 -13.93 8.44 -13.82
CA GLY A 25 -14.18 7.93 -15.19
C GLY A 25 -12.91 7.53 -15.94
N ILE A 26 -11.81 8.27 -15.79
CA ILE A 26 -10.50 7.86 -16.33
C ILE A 26 -10.04 6.55 -15.70
N LEU A 27 -10.18 6.41 -14.39
CA LEU A 27 -9.80 5.22 -13.64
C LEU A 27 -10.61 4.00 -14.12
N GLU A 28 -11.92 4.13 -14.27
CA GLU A 28 -12.81 3.07 -14.80
C GLU A 28 -12.37 2.60 -16.19
N VAL A 29 -12.02 3.54 -17.08
CA VAL A 29 -11.52 3.19 -18.42
C VAL A 29 -10.17 2.45 -18.34
N VAL A 30 -9.25 2.90 -17.47
CA VAL A 30 -7.94 2.23 -17.28
C VAL A 30 -8.14 0.80 -16.77
N PHE A 31 -9.00 0.59 -15.77
CA PHE A 31 -9.30 -0.74 -15.25
C PHE A 31 -9.96 -1.64 -16.30
N ALA A 32 -10.90 -1.10 -17.08
CA ALA A 32 -11.53 -1.83 -18.19
C ALA A 32 -10.50 -2.33 -19.21
N LEU A 33 -9.50 -1.50 -19.54
CA LEU A 33 -8.42 -1.91 -20.44
C LEU A 33 -7.50 -2.96 -19.81
N LEU A 34 -7.22 -2.85 -18.51
CA LEU A 34 -6.39 -3.81 -17.79
C LEU A 34 -7.07 -5.19 -17.64
N LEU A 35 -8.40 -5.24 -17.54
CA LEU A 35 -9.18 -6.49 -17.55
C LEU A 35 -9.03 -7.29 -18.85
N LEU A 36 -8.62 -6.65 -19.96
CA LEU A 36 -8.37 -7.35 -21.22
C LEU A 36 -7.13 -8.27 -21.14
N VAL A 37 -6.19 -8.03 -20.21
CA VAL A 37 -5.00 -8.88 -20.04
C VAL A 37 -5.40 -10.26 -19.51
N PRO A 38 -6.06 -10.40 -18.33
CA PRO A 38 -6.51 -11.71 -17.86
C PRO A 38 -7.56 -12.33 -18.80
N ALA A 39 -8.40 -11.53 -19.48
CA ALA A 39 -9.31 -12.05 -20.50
C ALA A 39 -8.57 -12.73 -21.66
N GLY A 40 -7.47 -12.12 -22.13
CA GLY A 40 -6.60 -12.70 -23.16
C GLY A 40 -5.92 -13.99 -22.69
N VAL A 41 -5.47 -14.03 -21.43
CA VAL A 41 -4.87 -15.25 -20.84
C VAL A 41 -5.94 -16.35 -20.71
N ALA A 42 -7.16 -16.02 -20.25
CA ALA A 42 -8.26 -16.97 -20.16
C ALA A 42 -8.55 -17.62 -21.54
N LEU A 43 -8.61 -16.80 -22.61
CA LEU A 43 -8.79 -17.32 -23.97
C LEU A 43 -7.64 -18.22 -24.41
N PHE A 44 -6.40 -17.90 -24.05
CA PHE A 44 -5.23 -18.68 -24.39
C PHE A 44 -5.18 -20.03 -23.69
N LEU A 45 -5.60 -20.07 -22.41
CA LEU A 45 -5.64 -21.28 -21.59
C LEU A 45 -6.93 -22.08 -21.73
N GLY A 46 -7.94 -21.58 -22.47
CA GLY A 46 -9.26 -22.23 -22.59
C GLY A 46 -10.15 -22.07 -21.36
N GLU A 47 -9.87 -21.08 -20.51
CA GLU A 47 -10.67 -20.71 -19.33
C GLU A 47 -11.83 -19.77 -19.72
N ASP A 48 -12.78 -19.53 -18.79
CA ASP A 48 -13.93 -18.65 -19.07
C ASP A 48 -13.54 -17.16 -19.07
N ALA A 49 -13.26 -16.64 -20.26
CA ALA A 49 -12.95 -15.24 -20.47
C ALA A 49 -14.12 -14.27 -20.19
N ARG A 50 -15.37 -14.77 -20.07
CA ARG A 50 -16.56 -13.92 -19.81
C ARG A 50 -16.47 -13.26 -18.44
N VAL A 51 -15.83 -13.89 -17.48
CA VAL A 51 -15.56 -13.36 -16.13
C VAL A 51 -14.91 -11.98 -16.19
N PHE A 52 -13.98 -11.80 -17.11
CA PHE A 52 -13.25 -10.52 -17.29
C PHE A 52 -13.87 -9.64 -18.36
N ALA A 53 -14.40 -10.21 -19.43
CA ALA A 53 -14.96 -9.46 -20.56
C ALA A 53 -16.29 -8.77 -20.22
N ALA A 54 -17.13 -9.38 -19.38
CA ALA A 54 -18.44 -8.84 -19.03
C ALA A 54 -18.37 -7.43 -18.41
N PRO A 55 -17.49 -7.11 -17.45
CA PRO A 55 -17.41 -5.77 -16.87
C PRO A 55 -16.73 -4.74 -17.79
N VAL A 56 -16.01 -5.14 -18.84
CA VAL A 56 -15.25 -4.20 -19.69
C VAL A 56 -16.16 -3.16 -20.36
N LEU A 57 -17.20 -3.61 -21.05
CA LEU A 57 -18.09 -2.69 -21.79
C LEU A 57 -18.84 -1.72 -20.87
N PRO A 58 -19.47 -2.15 -19.76
CA PRO A 58 -20.07 -1.23 -18.80
C PRO A 58 -19.09 -0.18 -18.25
N LEU A 59 -17.88 -0.58 -17.89
CA LEU A 59 -16.85 0.32 -17.35
C LEU A 59 -16.36 1.32 -18.40
N LEU A 60 -16.15 0.90 -19.66
CA LEU A 60 -15.79 1.80 -20.76
C LEU A 60 -16.89 2.83 -21.04
N VAL A 61 -18.14 2.40 -21.04
CA VAL A 61 -19.30 3.29 -21.29
C VAL A 61 -19.45 4.26 -20.11
N ALA A 62 -19.47 3.78 -18.88
CA ALA A 62 -19.62 4.62 -17.68
C ALA A 62 -18.46 5.62 -17.56
N GLY A 63 -17.22 5.15 -17.63
CA GLY A 63 -16.03 5.99 -17.53
C GLY A 63 -15.91 6.97 -18.70
N GLY A 64 -16.21 6.53 -19.92
CA GLY A 64 -16.25 7.39 -21.11
C GLY A 64 -17.29 8.50 -21.00
N LEU A 65 -18.51 8.18 -20.54
CA LEU A 65 -19.57 9.18 -20.30
C LEU A 65 -19.15 10.16 -19.19
N GLN A 66 -18.61 9.68 -18.09
CA GLN A 66 -18.10 10.55 -17.01
C GLN A 66 -17.02 11.49 -17.52
N TYR A 67 -16.05 10.99 -18.28
CA TYR A 67 -14.98 11.80 -18.87
C TYR A 67 -15.52 12.86 -19.85
N MET A 68 -16.51 12.53 -20.68
CA MET A 68 -17.07 13.44 -21.70
C MET A 68 -18.02 14.49 -21.11
N LEU A 69 -18.84 14.10 -20.12
CA LEU A 69 -19.87 14.98 -19.55
C LEU A 69 -19.29 15.96 -18.52
N PHE A 70 -18.25 15.55 -17.76
CA PHE A 70 -17.69 16.35 -16.68
C PHE A 70 -16.38 17.02 -17.10
N LYS A 71 -16.23 18.30 -16.77
CA LYS A 71 -15.05 19.11 -17.10
C LYS A 71 -14.16 19.30 -15.88
N GLU A 72 -12.86 19.42 -16.10
CA GLU A 72 -11.90 19.78 -15.09
C GLU A 72 -12.18 21.18 -14.53
N SER A 73 -12.14 21.32 -13.21
CA SER A 73 -12.41 22.57 -12.51
C SER A 73 -11.09 23.22 -12.08
N SER A 74 -10.92 24.49 -12.43
CA SER A 74 -9.81 25.32 -11.94
C SER A 74 -9.84 25.58 -10.43
N THR A 75 -10.92 25.18 -9.74
CA THR A 75 -11.13 25.43 -8.31
C THR A 75 -10.86 24.21 -7.42
N PHE A 76 -10.17 23.20 -7.96
CA PHE A 76 -9.76 22.03 -7.19
C PHE A 76 -8.71 22.42 -6.12
N ARG A 77 -8.97 22.05 -4.87
CA ARG A 77 -8.10 22.35 -3.71
C ARG A 77 -7.56 21.07 -3.10
N SER A 78 -6.48 21.17 -2.33
CA SER A 78 -5.88 20.02 -1.63
C SER A 78 -6.88 19.26 -0.75
N VAL A 79 -7.81 19.96 -0.08
CA VAL A 79 -8.89 19.33 0.72
C VAL A 79 -9.83 18.45 -0.13
N ASN A 80 -10.13 18.89 -1.38
CA ASN A 80 -10.94 18.09 -2.30
C ASN A 80 -10.19 16.84 -2.77
N GLY A 81 -8.86 16.89 -2.77
CA GLY A 81 -8.01 15.76 -3.08
C GLY A 81 -8.13 14.62 -2.08
N LEU A 82 -8.34 14.91 -0.79
CA LEU A 82 -8.56 13.87 0.22
C LEU A 82 -9.84 13.07 -0.07
N VAL A 83 -10.94 13.76 -0.41
CA VAL A 83 -12.18 13.09 -0.80
C VAL A 83 -11.99 12.28 -2.09
N LEU A 84 -11.30 12.84 -3.08
CA LEU A 84 -11.00 12.14 -4.32
C LEU A 84 -10.23 10.84 -4.05
N ILE A 85 -9.19 10.88 -3.22
CA ILE A 85 -8.38 9.71 -2.89
C ILE A 85 -9.24 8.64 -2.22
N GLY A 86 -10.05 9.00 -1.20
CA GLY A 86 -10.96 8.04 -0.57
C GLY A 86 -11.91 7.37 -1.55
N LEU A 87 -12.51 8.16 -2.47
CA LEU A 87 -13.42 7.64 -3.48
C LEU A 87 -12.70 6.77 -4.54
N VAL A 88 -11.49 7.15 -4.95
CA VAL A 88 -10.67 6.35 -5.86
C VAL A 88 -10.45 4.95 -5.31
N TRP A 89 -10.05 4.83 -4.04
CA TRP A 89 -9.86 3.51 -3.41
C TRP A 89 -11.16 2.70 -3.38
N LEU A 90 -12.29 3.31 -2.99
CA LEU A 90 -13.58 2.60 -2.97
C LEU A 90 -14.00 2.11 -4.36
N VAL A 91 -13.83 2.95 -5.39
CA VAL A 91 -14.15 2.55 -6.78
C VAL A 91 -13.21 1.44 -7.27
N MET A 92 -11.92 1.51 -6.93
CA MET A 92 -10.95 0.44 -7.24
C MET A 92 -11.34 -0.88 -6.59
N PHE A 93 -11.78 -0.89 -5.32
CA PHE A 93 -12.25 -2.10 -4.64
C PHE A 93 -13.43 -2.71 -5.38
N LEU A 94 -14.44 -1.91 -5.71
CA LEU A 94 -15.65 -2.38 -6.41
C LEU A 94 -15.33 -2.96 -7.79
N ILE A 95 -14.48 -2.28 -8.58
CA ILE A 95 -14.12 -2.76 -9.91
C ILE A 95 -13.26 -4.03 -9.81
N SER A 96 -12.30 -4.06 -8.88
CA SER A 96 -11.42 -5.22 -8.71
C SER A 96 -12.16 -6.46 -8.20
N ALA A 97 -13.28 -6.30 -7.49
CA ALA A 97 -14.12 -7.38 -7.01
C ALA A 97 -14.96 -8.04 -8.13
N LEU A 98 -15.21 -7.36 -9.25
CA LEU A 98 -16.08 -7.88 -10.31
C LEU A 98 -15.65 -9.26 -10.85
N PRO A 99 -14.38 -9.51 -11.21
CA PRO A 99 -13.96 -10.82 -11.68
C PRO A 99 -14.18 -11.93 -10.65
N PHE A 100 -13.91 -11.67 -9.37
CA PHE A 100 -14.14 -12.64 -8.29
C PHE A 100 -15.65 -12.96 -8.13
N LEU A 101 -16.49 -11.93 -8.19
CA LEU A 101 -17.93 -12.08 -8.13
C LEU A 101 -18.46 -12.86 -9.36
N PHE A 102 -17.97 -12.56 -10.57
CA PHE A 102 -18.38 -13.28 -11.78
C PHE A 102 -17.82 -14.71 -11.86
N SER A 103 -16.76 -15.03 -11.12
CA SER A 103 -16.28 -16.41 -10.98
C SER A 103 -17.14 -17.26 -10.03
N GLY A 104 -18.15 -16.67 -9.38
CA GLY A 104 -19.09 -17.36 -8.48
C GLY A 104 -18.73 -17.25 -7.00
N MET A 105 -17.76 -16.42 -6.63
CA MET A 105 -17.41 -16.13 -5.24
C MET A 105 -18.46 -15.23 -4.59
N ASP A 106 -18.76 -15.41 -3.30
CA ASP A 106 -19.70 -14.57 -2.57
C ASP A 106 -19.26 -13.08 -2.55
N LEU A 107 -20.22 -12.18 -2.33
CA LEU A 107 -19.97 -10.73 -2.39
C LEU A 107 -18.93 -10.28 -1.35
N VAL A 108 -19.02 -10.76 -0.11
CA VAL A 108 -18.09 -10.39 0.97
C VAL A 108 -16.70 -10.91 0.65
N ASP A 109 -16.59 -12.12 0.18
CA ASP A 109 -15.34 -12.77 -0.20
C ASP A 109 -14.71 -12.11 -1.42
N SER A 110 -15.50 -11.80 -2.45
CA SER A 110 -15.04 -11.04 -3.63
C SER A 110 -14.49 -9.66 -3.26
N LEU A 111 -15.15 -8.96 -2.33
CA LEU A 111 -14.68 -7.68 -1.82
C LEU A 111 -13.41 -7.83 -0.97
N PHE A 112 -13.31 -8.90 -0.17
CA PHE A 112 -12.14 -9.15 0.66
C PHE A 112 -10.88 -9.37 -0.19
N GLU A 113 -10.93 -10.26 -1.20
CA GLU A 113 -9.84 -10.49 -2.14
C GLU A 113 -9.47 -9.20 -2.91
N ALA A 114 -10.47 -8.45 -3.36
CA ALA A 114 -10.25 -7.19 -4.06
C ALA A 114 -9.60 -6.12 -3.18
N VAL A 115 -10.08 -5.94 -1.95
CA VAL A 115 -9.52 -4.98 -0.99
C VAL A 115 -8.10 -5.39 -0.62
N SER A 116 -7.89 -6.67 -0.27
CA SER A 116 -6.57 -7.21 0.05
C SER A 116 -5.59 -7.03 -1.12
N GLY A 117 -6.01 -7.35 -2.35
CA GLY A 117 -5.20 -7.15 -3.54
C GLY A 117 -4.85 -5.70 -3.80
N ILE A 118 -5.83 -4.82 -3.92
CA ILE A 118 -5.62 -3.39 -4.24
C ILE A 118 -4.89 -2.63 -3.13
N THR A 119 -5.13 -2.97 -1.85
CA THR A 119 -4.35 -2.38 -0.74
C THR A 119 -2.96 -2.98 -0.61
N THR A 120 -2.60 -3.96 -1.46
CA THR A 120 -1.36 -4.74 -1.38
C THR A 120 -1.13 -5.34 0.02
N THR A 121 -2.22 -5.78 0.66
CA THR A 121 -2.15 -6.39 1.98
C THR A 121 -1.73 -7.86 1.89
N GLY A 122 -2.34 -8.65 1.02
CA GLY A 122 -1.93 -10.04 0.81
C GLY A 122 -2.66 -11.09 1.64
N LEU A 123 -3.66 -10.72 2.44
CA LEU A 123 -4.55 -11.69 3.09
C LEU A 123 -5.48 -12.31 2.06
N SER A 124 -5.67 -13.63 2.08
CA SER A 124 -6.50 -14.35 1.11
C SER A 124 -7.50 -15.28 1.79
N ILE A 125 -8.71 -15.27 1.24
CA ILE A 125 -9.77 -16.21 1.65
C ILE A 125 -9.85 -17.43 0.73
N ILE A 126 -8.96 -17.55 -0.27
CA ILE A 126 -8.93 -18.68 -1.18
C ILE A 126 -8.15 -19.82 -0.53
N PRO A 127 -8.78 -20.95 -0.16
CA PRO A 127 -8.11 -22.03 0.56
C PRO A 127 -7.15 -22.83 -0.34
N ASP A 128 -7.52 -23.02 -1.59
CA ASP A 128 -6.71 -23.72 -2.59
C ASP A 128 -6.53 -22.81 -3.80
N VAL A 129 -5.37 -22.17 -3.85
CA VAL A 129 -5.01 -21.22 -4.90
C VAL A 129 -4.76 -21.94 -6.22
N GLU A 130 -4.17 -23.14 -6.18
CA GLU A 130 -3.82 -23.91 -7.37
C GLU A 130 -5.05 -24.50 -8.08
N ALA A 131 -6.17 -24.67 -7.37
CA ALA A 131 -7.45 -25.05 -7.96
C ALA A 131 -8.14 -23.90 -8.71
N GLN A 132 -7.68 -22.66 -8.58
CA GLN A 132 -8.28 -21.51 -9.24
C GLN A 132 -7.79 -21.35 -10.67
N PRO A 133 -8.62 -20.78 -11.58
CA PRO A 133 -8.18 -20.44 -12.94
C PRO A 133 -6.97 -19.50 -12.91
N MET A 134 -5.96 -19.78 -13.73
CA MET A 134 -4.72 -18.98 -13.77
C MET A 134 -4.98 -17.52 -14.16
N SER A 135 -5.97 -17.27 -15.02
CA SER A 135 -6.41 -15.92 -15.38
C SER A 135 -6.91 -15.13 -14.16
N LEU A 136 -7.59 -15.79 -13.20
CA LEU A 136 -8.05 -15.16 -11.97
C LEU A 136 -6.88 -14.84 -11.03
N LEU A 137 -5.88 -15.72 -10.95
CA LEU A 137 -4.64 -15.50 -10.19
C LEU A 137 -3.82 -14.35 -10.78
N ILE A 138 -3.76 -14.24 -12.10
CA ILE A 138 -3.13 -13.10 -12.79
C ILE A 138 -3.86 -11.80 -12.45
N TRP A 139 -5.20 -11.78 -12.46
CA TRP A 139 -5.95 -10.60 -12.06
C TRP A 139 -5.66 -10.19 -10.60
N ARG A 140 -5.59 -11.16 -9.71
CA ARG A 140 -5.23 -10.99 -8.31
C ARG A 140 -3.86 -10.33 -8.15
N ALA A 141 -2.84 -10.84 -8.84
CA ALA A 141 -1.49 -10.28 -8.86
C ALA A 141 -1.44 -8.87 -9.50
N MET A 142 -2.16 -8.67 -10.63
CA MET A 142 -2.29 -7.36 -11.27
C MET A 142 -2.98 -6.33 -10.36
N SER A 143 -3.97 -6.73 -9.57
CA SER A 143 -4.63 -5.85 -8.60
C SER A 143 -3.63 -5.31 -7.60
N MET A 144 -2.71 -6.13 -7.07
CA MET A 144 -1.63 -5.67 -6.19
C MET A 144 -0.67 -4.73 -6.91
N TRP A 145 -0.27 -5.08 -8.12
CA TRP A 145 0.64 -4.25 -8.90
C TRP A 145 0.06 -2.86 -9.17
N MET A 146 -1.23 -2.76 -9.49
CA MET A 146 -1.96 -1.50 -9.64
C MET A 146 -2.06 -0.73 -8.32
N GLY A 147 -2.35 -1.42 -7.22
CA GLY A 147 -2.36 -0.85 -5.86
C GLY A 147 -1.02 -0.26 -5.48
N GLY A 148 0.10 -0.93 -5.82
CA GLY A 148 1.46 -0.44 -5.63
C GLY A 148 1.74 0.86 -6.40
N ILE A 149 1.33 0.97 -7.65
CA ILE A 149 1.43 2.24 -8.41
C ILE A 149 0.58 3.32 -7.76
N MET A 150 -0.64 2.97 -7.35
CA MET A 150 -1.59 3.94 -6.80
C MET A 150 -1.09 4.56 -5.51
N ILE A 151 -0.51 3.77 -4.58
CA ILE A 151 0.02 4.33 -3.32
C ILE A 151 1.19 5.28 -3.56
N ILE A 152 2.04 5.00 -4.56
CA ILE A 152 3.15 5.89 -4.94
C ILE A 152 2.60 7.24 -5.42
N ILE A 153 1.52 7.24 -6.22
CA ILE A 153 0.87 8.46 -6.71
C ILE A 153 0.20 9.21 -5.55
N VAL A 154 -0.52 8.49 -4.68
CA VAL A 154 -1.19 9.05 -3.50
C VAL A 154 -0.16 9.67 -2.55
N PHE A 155 0.94 8.98 -2.28
CA PHE A 155 2.02 9.49 -1.45
C PHE A 155 2.55 10.84 -1.96
N LEU A 156 2.81 10.96 -3.26
CA LEU A 156 3.26 12.24 -3.86
C LEU A 156 2.24 13.37 -3.64
N TYR A 157 0.95 13.03 -3.74
CA TYR A 157 -0.12 14.00 -3.53
C TYR A 157 -0.27 14.42 -2.07
N MET A 158 0.04 13.51 -1.13
CA MET A 158 -0.06 13.71 0.31
C MET A 158 1.13 14.48 0.91
N LEU A 159 2.33 14.37 0.31
CA LEU A 159 3.55 15.03 0.81
C LEU A 159 3.38 16.50 1.23
N PRO A 160 2.69 17.36 0.43
CA PRO A 160 2.49 18.76 0.81
C PRO A 160 1.56 18.95 2.00
N LEU A 161 0.63 18.02 2.23
CA LEU A 161 -0.37 18.11 3.30
C LEU A 161 0.24 17.84 4.67
N PHE A 162 1.24 16.96 4.72
CA PHE A 162 1.92 16.57 5.97
C PHE A 162 3.16 17.42 6.31
N GLY A 163 3.49 18.42 5.49
CA GLY A 163 4.67 19.26 5.71
C GLY A 163 6.02 18.54 5.45
N ILE A 164 6.02 17.23 5.33
CA ILE A 164 7.23 16.39 5.14
C ILE A 164 7.90 16.70 3.79
N GLY A 165 7.12 17.09 2.80
CA GLY A 165 7.62 17.38 1.45
C GLY A 165 8.39 18.68 1.31
N ARG A 166 8.28 19.63 2.24
CA ARG A 166 9.02 20.89 2.12
C ARG A 166 10.53 20.65 2.13
N ASN A 167 11.06 19.88 3.06
CA ASN A 167 12.51 19.71 3.22
C ASN A 167 13.13 18.67 2.27
N VAL A 168 12.40 17.62 1.88
CA VAL A 168 12.90 16.62 0.90
C VAL A 168 12.89 17.17 -0.52
N PHE A 169 11.95 18.07 -0.84
CA PHE A 169 11.82 18.66 -2.17
C PHE A 169 12.28 20.13 -2.27
N THR A 170 12.41 20.88 -1.15
CA THR A 170 12.78 22.31 -1.21
C THR A 170 14.22 22.51 -1.62
N ASN A 171 15.15 21.62 -1.28
CA ASN A 171 16.53 21.75 -1.77
C ASN A 171 16.65 21.57 -3.29
N GLU A 172 15.68 20.91 -3.94
CA GLU A 172 15.59 20.79 -5.40
C GLU A 172 14.47 21.65 -6.02
N LEU A 173 13.53 22.13 -5.20
CA LEU A 173 12.36 22.90 -5.64
C LEU A 173 12.50 24.40 -5.33
N SER A 174 13.56 24.83 -4.66
CA SER A 174 13.84 26.23 -4.34
C SER A 174 14.17 27.00 -5.62
N GLY A 175 13.25 27.79 -6.11
CA GLY A 175 13.59 28.74 -7.19
C GLY A 175 12.51 29.09 -8.19
N SER A 176 11.22 28.83 -7.96
CA SER A 176 10.21 29.35 -8.89
C SER A 176 8.78 29.28 -8.35
N GLY A 177 7.97 30.26 -8.70
CA GLY A 177 6.62 30.50 -8.21
C GLY A 177 5.61 29.37 -8.44
N SER A 178 4.39 29.57 -7.96
CA SER A 178 3.30 28.57 -7.86
C SER A 178 2.94 27.79 -9.16
N SER A 179 3.22 28.36 -10.34
CA SER A 179 2.96 27.70 -11.64
C SER A 179 3.91 26.52 -11.92
N ASN A 180 5.11 26.52 -11.31
CA ASN A 180 6.09 25.45 -11.50
C ASN A 180 5.91 24.27 -10.53
N TYR A 181 5.12 24.42 -9.45
CA TYR A 181 4.89 23.34 -8.47
C TYR A 181 4.14 22.15 -9.07
N SER A 182 3.05 22.41 -9.78
CA SER A 182 2.26 21.34 -10.43
C SER A 182 3.05 20.58 -11.50
N MET A 183 3.90 21.29 -12.25
CA MET A 183 4.77 20.66 -13.25
C MET A 183 5.84 19.77 -12.59
N LYS A 184 6.42 20.21 -11.48
CA LYS A 184 7.42 19.45 -10.71
C LYS A 184 6.81 18.19 -10.08
N MET A 185 5.60 18.29 -9.50
CA MET A 185 4.84 17.14 -9.00
C MET A 185 4.56 16.11 -10.10
N ARG A 186 4.12 16.57 -11.27
CA ARG A 186 3.87 15.70 -12.43
C ARG A 186 5.13 14.97 -12.90
N ASN A 187 6.28 15.67 -12.90
CA ASN A 187 7.56 15.07 -13.28
C ASN A 187 8.04 14.06 -12.24
N ALA A 188 7.86 14.34 -10.94
CA ALA A 188 8.15 13.38 -9.87
C ALA A 188 7.28 12.11 -10.00
N ALA A 189 5.96 12.25 -10.25
CA ALA A 189 5.07 11.12 -10.45
C ALA A 189 5.50 10.25 -11.65
N LYS A 190 5.84 10.87 -12.78
CA LYS A 190 6.36 10.14 -13.94
C LYS A 190 7.65 9.39 -13.62
N SER A 191 8.55 10.02 -12.86
CA SER A 191 9.82 9.42 -12.46
C SER A 191 9.64 8.19 -11.58
N PHE A 192 8.66 8.23 -10.66
CA PHE A 192 8.35 7.11 -9.79
C PHE A 192 7.72 5.95 -10.57
N ILE A 193 6.72 6.25 -11.42
CA ILE A 193 6.09 5.24 -12.28
C ILE A 193 7.13 4.60 -13.20
N TYR A 194 8.01 5.39 -13.81
CA TYR A 194 9.08 4.87 -14.65
C TYR A 194 10.00 3.90 -13.88
N SER A 195 10.42 4.28 -12.66
CA SER A 195 11.27 3.41 -11.83
C SER A 195 10.54 2.12 -11.43
N TYR A 196 9.24 2.23 -11.12
CA TYR A 196 8.40 1.07 -10.79
C TYR A 196 8.31 0.09 -11.95
N LEU A 197 7.98 0.58 -13.15
CA LEU A 197 7.87 -0.24 -14.35
C LEU A 197 9.22 -0.88 -14.73
N LEU A 198 10.32 -0.12 -14.61
CA LEU A 198 11.65 -0.63 -14.93
C LEU A 198 12.08 -1.74 -13.96
N LEU A 199 11.86 -1.56 -12.64
CA LEU A 199 12.16 -2.59 -11.66
C LEU A 199 11.27 -3.82 -11.84
N SER A 200 9.99 -3.65 -12.19
CA SER A 200 9.09 -4.75 -12.54
C SER A 200 9.63 -5.54 -13.72
N LEU A 201 10.05 -4.84 -14.78
CA LEU A 201 10.61 -5.50 -15.98
C LEU A 201 11.90 -6.27 -15.66
N ILE A 202 12.82 -5.66 -14.89
CA ILE A 202 14.08 -6.32 -14.52
C ILE A 202 13.79 -7.55 -13.66
N ASN A 203 12.87 -7.46 -12.70
CA ASN A 203 12.48 -8.60 -11.87
C ASN A 203 11.92 -9.73 -12.73
N LEU A 204 10.95 -9.44 -13.60
CA LEU A 204 10.35 -10.44 -14.51
C LEU A 204 11.42 -11.14 -15.35
N VAL A 205 12.32 -10.37 -15.99
CA VAL A 205 13.37 -10.94 -16.83
C VAL A 205 14.30 -11.86 -16.02
N LEU A 206 14.68 -11.47 -14.80
CA LEU A 206 15.52 -12.30 -13.95
C LEU A 206 14.81 -13.59 -13.55
N LEU A 207 13.54 -13.54 -13.14
CA LEU A 207 12.78 -14.74 -12.79
C LEU A 207 12.68 -15.72 -13.98
N LEU A 208 12.43 -15.22 -15.19
CA LEU A 208 12.41 -16.03 -16.42
C LEU A 208 13.77 -16.65 -16.74
N VAL A 209 14.87 -15.89 -16.60
CA VAL A 209 16.24 -16.38 -16.83
C VAL A 209 16.61 -17.50 -15.87
N PHE A 210 16.12 -17.45 -14.63
CA PHE A 210 16.34 -18.49 -13.62
C PHE A 210 15.33 -19.65 -13.70
N GLY A 211 14.53 -19.73 -14.78
CA GLY A 211 13.75 -20.89 -15.15
C GLY A 211 12.35 -20.98 -14.53
N MET A 212 11.81 -19.86 -14.01
CA MET A 212 10.44 -19.80 -13.52
C MET A 212 9.43 -19.82 -14.67
N ASP A 213 8.27 -20.48 -14.48
CA ASP A 213 7.17 -20.44 -15.46
C ASP A 213 6.76 -18.98 -15.76
N PRO A 214 6.49 -18.63 -17.02
CA PRO A 214 6.19 -17.24 -17.39
C PRO A 214 4.98 -16.62 -16.69
N LEU A 215 3.92 -17.39 -16.44
CA LEU A 215 2.72 -16.88 -15.78
C LEU A 215 2.95 -16.70 -14.26
N GLU A 216 3.63 -17.66 -13.64
CA GLU A 216 4.05 -17.56 -12.24
C GLU A 216 5.06 -16.43 -12.03
N ALA A 217 6.05 -16.30 -12.94
CA ALA A 217 7.03 -15.21 -12.90
C ALA A 217 6.36 -13.83 -13.00
N PHE A 218 5.32 -13.71 -13.83
CA PHE A 218 4.52 -12.49 -13.92
C PHE A 218 3.78 -12.20 -12.60
N CYS A 219 3.15 -13.21 -11.99
CA CYS A 219 2.49 -13.08 -10.70
C CYS A 219 3.48 -12.69 -9.59
N LEU A 220 4.62 -13.40 -9.49
CA LEU A 220 5.66 -13.11 -8.50
C LEU A 220 6.27 -11.72 -8.70
N MET A 221 6.50 -11.29 -9.93
CA MET A 221 6.95 -9.93 -10.22
C MET A 221 5.95 -8.89 -9.73
N CYS A 222 4.65 -9.08 -10.01
CA CYS A 222 3.59 -8.16 -9.58
C CYS A 222 3.55 -8.03 -8.06
N THR A 223 3.57 -9.15 -7.35
CA THR A 223 3.46 -9.21 -5.89
C THR A 223 4.71 -8.72 -5.18
N THR A 224 5.90 -9.02 -5.70
CA THR A 224 7.19 -8.63 -5.10
C THR A 224 7.42 -7.12 -5.16
N ILE A 225 7.24 -6.50 -6.34
CA ILE A 225 7.48 -5.06 -6.50
C ILE A 225 6.41 -4.20 -5.81
N SER A 226 5.18 -4.69 -5.77
CA SER A 226 4.10 -4.02 -5.03
C SER A 226 4.15 -4.28 -3.52
N THR A 227 5.01 -5.18 -3.06
CA THR A 227 5.06 -5.67 -1.68
C THR A 227 3.70 -6.19 -1.19
N GLY A 228 3.08 -7.08 -1.98
CA GLY A 228 1.68 -7.47 -1.78
C GLY A 228 1.45 -8.90 -1.28
N GLY A 229 2.31 -9.88 -1.59
CA GLY A 229 2.35 -11.21 -0.97
C GLY A 229 1.49 -12.32 -1.55
N LEU A 230 0.50 -12.05 -2.42
CA LEU A 230 -0.33 -13.10 -2.99
C LEU A 230 0.40 -13.86 -4.10
N MET A 231 0.45 -15.19 -3.99
CA MET A 231 1.09 -16.09 -4.95
C MET A 231 0.07 -16.91 -5.74
N CYS A 232 0.56 -17.61 -6.77
CA CYS A 232 -0.20 -18.55 -7.58
C CYS A 232 -0.06 -20.00 -7.09
N THR A 233 0.72 -20.24 -6.04
CA THR A 233 0.98 -21.54 -5.41
C THR A 233 0.53 -21.53 -3.97
N ASN A 234 0.09 -22.69 -3.46
CA ASN A 234 -0.31 -22.85 -2.05
C ASN A 234 0.89 -22.71 -1.11
N ASP A 235 2.05 -23.20 -1.55
CA ASP A 235 3.30 -23.20 -0.76
C ASP A 235 4.09 -21.89 -0.83
N SER A 236 3.52 -20.83 -1.42
CA SER A 236 4.20 -19.56 -1.62
C SER A 236 5.58 -19.73 -2.29
N MET A 237 6.68 -19.51 -1.57
CA MET A 237 8.05 -19.61 -2.11
C MET A 237 8.80 -20.87 -1.70
N MET A 238 8.18 -21.81 -0.95
CA MET A 238 8.84 -23.01 -0.43
C MET A 238 9.38 -23.92 -1.54
N SER A 239 8.63 -24.09 -2.63
CA SER A 239 8.96 -25.00 -3.74
C SER A 239 9.95 -24.42 -4.76
N TYR A 240 10.28 -23.12 -4.67
CA TYR A 240 11.17 -22.49 -5.65
C TYR A 240 12.65 -22.58 -5.24
N SER A 241 13.54 -22.56 -6.26
CA SER A 241 14.99 -22.64 -6.06
C SER A 241 15.53 -21.47 -5.23
N ASP A 242 16.65 -21.69 -4.54
CA ASP A 242 17.36 -20.67 -3.75
C ASP A 242 17.66 -19.41 -4.55
N ALA A 243 17.99 -19.54 -5.84
CA ALA A 243 18.24 -18.40 -6.71
C ALA A 243 17.01 -17.51 -6.88
N ILE A 244 15.82 -18.10 -7.08
CA ILE A 244 14.55 -17.38 -7.19
C ILE A 244 14.19 -16.73 -5.84
N GLN A 245 14.39 -17.45 -4.71
CA GLN A 245 14.16 -16.91 -3.37
C GLN A 245 15.07 -15.70 -3.07
N LEU A 246 16.36 -15.76 -3.42
CA LEU A 246 17.31 -14.66 -3.23
C LEU A 246 16.98 -13.45 -4.13
N ILE A 247 16.58 -13.68 -5.37
CA ILE A 247 16.08 -12.62 -6.27
C ILE A 247 14.86 -11.97 -5.64
N THR A 248 13.94 -12.75 -5.10
CA THR A 248 12.73 -12.25 -4.44
C THR A 248 13.06 -11.39 -3.21
N ILE A 249 13.99 -11.83 -2.33
CA ILE A 249 14.49 -11.02 -1.19
C ILE A 249 14.99 -9.66 -1.69
N PHE A 250 15.82 -9.67 -2.74
CA PHE A 250 16.41 -8.45 -3.28
C PHE A 250 15.34 -7.48 -3.82
N PHE A 251 14.34 -7.98 -4.55
CA PHE A 251 13.29 -7.12 -5.11
C PHE A 251 12.23 -6.71 -4.08
N MET A 252 11.93 -7.52 -3.05
CA MET A 252 11.14 -7.09 -1.90
C MET A 252 11.80 -5.89 -1.21
N PHE A 253 13.11 -5.96 -0.98
CA PHE A 253 13.89 -4.87 -0.40
C PHE A 253 13.88 -3.61 -1.29
N LEU A 254 14.00 -3.76 -2.62
CA LEU A 254 13.89 -2.63 -3.55
C LEU A 254 12.47 -2.06 -3.57
N GLY A 255 11.42 -2.88 -3.59
CA GLY A 255 10.03 -2.44 -3.52
C GLY A 255 9.74 -1.61 -2.26
N ALA A 256 10.34 -2.00 -1.13
CA ALA A 256 10.26 -1.26 0.14
C ALA A 256 11.19 -0.04 0.22
N THR A 257 12.03 0.20 -0.78
CA THR A 257 12.91 1.37 -0.86
C THR A 257 12.19 2.53 -1.55
N ASN A 258 12.54 3.76 -1.18
CA ASN A 258 11.97 4.96 -1.80
C ASN A 258 12.22 5.00 -3.32
N PHE A 259 11.16 5.04 -4.13
CA PHE A 259 11.24 5.04 -5.59
C PHE A 259 11.94 6.26 -6.18
N TYR A 260 12.01 7.37 -5.45
CA TYR A 260 12.80 8.52 -5.85
C TYR A 260 14.32 8.25 -5.82
N LEU A 261 14.79 7.43 -4.89
CA LEU A 261 16.20 7.01 -4.87
C LEU A 261 16.55 6.17 -6.10
N HIS A 262 15.65 5.26 -6.50
CA HIS A 262 15.83 4.46 -7.73
C HIS A 262 15.89 5.37 -8.96
N TYR A 263 15.00 6.34 -9.07
CA TYR A 263 15.01 7.31 -10.15
C TYR A 263 16.33 8.10 -10.22
N ARG A 264 16.84 8.59 -9.08
CA ARG A 264 18.12 9.31 -9.01
C ARG A 264 19.29 8.41 -9.41
N ALA A 265 19.30 7.16 -8.93
CA ALA A 265 20.37 6.20 -9.22
C ALA A 265 20.39 5.81 -10.69
N ILE A 266 19.24 5.45 -11.27
CA ILE A 266 19.14 4.87 -12.61
C ILE A 266 19.09 5.96 -13.68
N HIS A 267 18.19 6.93 -13.54
CA HIS A 267 17.93 7.93 -14.59
C HIS A 267 18.88 9.11 -14.51
N ARG A 268 19.14 9.64 -13.31
CA ARG A 268 20.11 10.73 -13.12
C ARG A 268 21.57 10.24 -13.00
N LYS A 269 21.78 8.93 -12.93
CA LYS A 269 23.10 8.29 -12.76
C LYS A 269 23.90 8.83 -11.58
N GLU A 270 23.23 9.27 -10.52
CA GLU A 270 23.87 9.80 -9.33
C GLU A 270 24.49 8.66 -8.52
N ARG A 271 25.82 8.69 -8.35
CA ARG A 271 26.56 7.67 -7.59
C ARG A 271 26.38 7.86 -6.08
N GLY A 272 26.20 6.75 -5.36
CA GLY A 272 26.16 6.74 -3.90
C GLY A 272 24.87 7.29 -3.28
N VAL A 273 23.78 7.42 -4.04
CA VAL A 273 22.47 7.92 -3.56
C VAL A 273 21.96 7.10 -2.38
N TYR A 274 22.00 5.78 -2.48
CA TYR A 274 21.59 4.88 -1.40
C TYR A 274 22.47 5.01 -0.16
N ARG A 275 23.81 5.08 -0.35
CA ARG A 275 24.75 5.20 0.76
C ARG A 275 24.61 6.53 1.53
N LYS A 276 24.20 7.60 0.86
CA LYS A 276 24.01 8.93 1.47
C LYS A 276 22.67 9.05 2.19
N ASN A 277 21.66 8.26 1.79
CA ASN A 277 20.33 8.31 2.40
C ASN A 277 20.32 7.52 3.72
N SER A 278 19.96 8.21 4.78
CA SER A 278 19.97 7.63 6.13
C SER A 278 18.85 6.65 6.36
N GLU A 279 17.66 6.88 5.76
CA GLU A 279 16.50 6.00 5.88
C GLU A 279 16.82 4.62 5.27
N PHE A 280 17.36 4.60 4.05
CA PHE A 280 17.81 3.38 3.38
C PHE A 280 18.85 2.59 4.20
N ARG A 281 19.86 3.28 4.74
CA ARG A 281 20.90 2.62 5.57
C ARG A 281 20.32 2.04 6.84
N THR A 282 19.42 2.77 7.50
CA THR A 282 18.78 2.28 8.74
C THR A 282 17.94 1.04 8.43
N MET A 283 17.14 1.03 7.35
CA MET A 283 16.36 -0.11 6.90
C MET A 283 17.24 -1.33 6.60
N LEU A 284 18.34 -1.13 5.85
CA LEU A 284 19.27 -2.21 5.49
C LEU A 284 19.89 -2.87 6.75
N TRP A 285 20.45 -2.07 7.65
CA TRP A 285 21.08 -2.59 8.85
C TRP A 285 20.07 -3.17 9.83
N TRP A 286 18.86 -2.63 9.88
CA TRP A 286 17.78 -3.17 10.68
C TRP A 286 17.41 -4.58 10.23
N PHE A 287 17.13 -4.78 8.93
CA PHE A 287 16.76 -6.10 8.42
C PHE A 287 17.88 -7.11 8.58
N LEU A 288 19.12 -6.75 8.26
CA LEU A 288 20.27 -7.64 8.45
C LEU A 288 20.48 -8.00 9.93
N GLY A 289 20.40 -7.02 10.82
CA GLY A 289 20.57 -7.25 12.26
C GLY A 289 19.49 -8.15 12.84
N ILE A 290 18.22 -7.90 12.51
CA ILE A 290 17.10 -8.73 12.94
C ILE A 290 17.19 -10.15 12.35
N SER A 291 17.56 -10.29 11.07
CA SER A 291 17.74 -11.62 10.47
C SER A 291 18.79 -12.46 11.18
N VAL A 292 19.89 -11.83 11.62
CA VAL A 292 20.91 -12.52 12.44
C VAL A 292 20.35 -12.93 13.80
N ILE A 293 19.55 -12.07 14.44
CA ILE A 293 18.93 -12.38 15.74
C ILE A 293 17.93 -13.53 15.59
N VAL A 294 17.05 -13.48 14.58
CA VAL A 294 16.09 -14.56 14.28
C VAL A 294 16.83 -15.87 14.02
N TYR A 295 17.85 -15.84 13.16
CA TYR A 295 18.69 -17.01 12.90
C TYR A 295 19.30 -17.60 14.18
N LEU A 296 19.88 -16.76 15.05
CA LEU A 296 20.46 -17.22 16.32
C LEU A 296 19.40 -17.87 17.22
N PHE A 297 18.20 -17.30 17.33
CA PHE A 297 17.12 -17.91 18.10
C PHE A 297 16.63 -19.22 17.49
N VAL A 298 16.52 -19.32 16.16
CA VAL A 298 16.14 -20.56 15.48
C VAL A 298 17.19 -21.64 15.74
N VAL A 299 18.49 -21.34 15.64
CA VAL A 299 19.57 -22.31 15.88
C VAL A 299 19.65 -22.75 17.34
N THR A 300 19.40 -21.84 18.29
CA THR A 300 19.53 -22.15 19.73
C THR A 300 18.24 -22.72 20.33
N GLY A 301 17.09 -22.43 19.75
CA GLY A 301 15.76 -22.84 20.24
C GLY A 301 15.15 -24.02 19.50
N SER A 302 15.81 -24.56 18.47
CA SER A 302 15.34 -25.74 17.74
C SER A 302 15.58 -27.00 18.56
N ASP A 303 14.57 -27.83 18.73
CA ASP A 303 14.67 -29.14 19.39
C ASP A 303 15.61 -30.12 18.65
N THR A 304 15.77 -29.93 17.34
CA THR A 304 16.72 -30.69 16.52
C THR A 304 17.90 -29.79 16.17
N PRO A 305 19.14 -30.17 16.56
CA PRO A 305 20.33 -29.37 16.26
C PRO A 305 20.53 -29.24 14.75
N ILE A 306 20.66 -28.02 14.29
CA ILE A 306 20.98 -27.72 12.87
C ILE A 306 22.43 -28.16 12.64
N GLN A 307 22.64 -29.12 11.74
CA GLN A 307 23.95 -29.72 11.47
C GLN A 307 24.49 -29.29 10.08
N GLY A 308 25.81 -29.08 10.06
CA GLY A 308 26.53 -28.82 8.83
C GLY A 308 26.37 -27.40 8.29
N LEU A 309 27.21 -27.02 7.33
CA LEU A 309 27.19 -25.70 6.69
C LEU A 309 25.89 -25.46 5.89
N GLU A 310 25.36 -26.50 5.28
CA GLU A 310 24.13 -26.42 4.48
C GLU A 310 22.91 -26.09 5.34
N GLY A 311 22.74 -26.76 6.49
CA GLY A 311 21.64 -26.46 7.41
C GLY A 311 21.72 -25.03 7.99
N HIS A 312 22.94 -24.57 8.33
CA HIS A 312 23.13 -23.19 8.78
C HIS A 312 22.87 -22.15 7.69
N TYR A 313 23.24 -22.46 6.42
CA TYR A 313 22.91 -21.60 5.28
C TYR A 313 21.42 -21.50 5.08
N GLU A 314 20.70 -22.63 5.09
CA GLU A 314 19.26 -22.68 4.91
C GLU A 314 18.53 -21.93 6.05
N ALA A 315 18.88 -22.17 7.29
CA ALA A 315 18.31 -21.46 8.43
C ALA A 315 18.54 -19.94 8.37
N PHE A 316 19.73 -19.50 7.95
CA PHE A 316 20.01 -18.06 7.78
C PHE A 316 19.24 -17.47 6.59
N LYS A 317 19.18 -18.18 5.46
CA LYS A 317 18.42 -17.76 4.26
C LYS A 317 16.93 -17.59 4.61
N ASN A 318 16.35 -18.56 5.32
CA ASN A 318 14.94 -18.53 5.73
C ASN A 318 14.68 -17.39 6.73
N ALA A 319 15.54 -17.21 7.74
CA ALA A 319 15.46 -16.08 8.66
C ALA A 319 15.55 -14.72 7.95
N LEU A 320 16.43 -14.60 6.94
CA LEU A 320 16.56 -13.39 6.13
C LEU A 320 15.31 -13.16 5.27
N PHE A 321 14.81 -14.21 4.61
CA PHE A 321 13.61 -14.13 3.78
C PHE A 321 12.40 -13.67 4.60
N THR A 322 12.13 -14.36 5.72
CA THR A 322 11.00 -14.06 6.62
C THR A 322 11.09 -12.66 7.20
N THR A 323 12.29 -12.25 7.68
CA THR A 323 12.50 -10.89 8.21
C THR A 323 12.29 -9.82 7.13
N VAL A 324 12.81 -10.01 5.92
CA VAL A 324 12.64 -9.06 4.83
C VAL A 324 11.18 -9.05 4.36
N SER A 325 10.56 -10.20 4.21
CA SER A 325 9.17 -10.32 3.76
C SER A 325 8.21 -9.61 4.71
N LEU A 326 8.26 -9.90 6.01
CA LEU A 326 7.43 -9.24 7.01
C LEU A 326 7.79 -7.77 7.16
N GLY A 327 9.08 -7.43 7.18
CA GLY A 327 9.55 -6.07 7.36
C GLY A 327 9.30 -5.16 6.17
N THR A 328 9.24 -5.69 4.96
CA THR A 328 8.83 -4.95 3.76
C THR A 328 7.31 -4.94 3.56
N THR A 329 6.58 -5.61 4.45
CA THR A 329 5.14 -5.83 4.35
C THR A 329 4.74 -6.57 3.05
N THR A 330 5.59 -7.49 2.58
CA THR A 330 5.30 -8.27 1.37
C THR A 330 4.42 -9.47 1.67
N GLY A 331 4.75 -10.26 2.71
CA GLY A 331 3.91 -11.38 3.10
C GLY A 331 4.15 -12.69 2.34
N LEU A 332 5.29 -12.85 1.64
CA LEU A 332 5.73 -14.13 1.07
C LEU A 332 6.46 -14.96 2.14
N TYR A 333 6.42 -16.28 2.04
CA TYR A 333 7.10 -17.17 2.98
C TYR A 333 7.81 -18.32 2.27
N VAL A 334 8.89 -18.82 2.91
CA VAL A 334 9.70 -19.96 2.47
C VAL A 334 9.65 -21.11 3.46
N ASP A 335 9.13 -20.86 4.64
CA ASP A 335 8.89 -21.84 5.69
C ASP A 335 7.76 -21.37 6.63
N ASP A 336 7.33 -22.24 7.52
CA ASP A 336 6.33 -21.90 8.52
C ASP A 336 7.01 -21.31 9.78
N PHE A 337 7.10 -19.99 9.82
CA PHE A 337 7.70 -19.27 10.95
C PHE A 337 6.85 -19.35 12.23
N THR A 338 5.63 -19.88 12.22
CA THR A 338 4.84 -20.11 13.44
C THR A 338 5.44 -21.22 14.27
N LEU A 339 6.28 -22.07 13.66
CA LEU A 339 7.06 -23.10 14.33
C LEU A 339 8.37 -22.57 14.95
N TYR A 340 8.69 -21.30 14.75
CA TYR A 340 9.85 -20.68 15.37
C TYR A 340 9.64 -20.47 16.88
N PRO A 341 10.73 -20.33 17.66
CA PRO A 341 10.62 -19.96 19.07
C PRO A 341 9.76 -18.71 19.29
N GLU A 342 8.98 -18.66 20.37
CA GLU A 342 8.04 -17.55 20.66
C GLU A 342 8.71 -16.16 20.63
N GLN A 343 10.00 -16.09 21.02
CA GLN A 343 10.79 -14.87 20.96
C GLN A 343 10.94 -14.35 19.51
N CYS A 344 11.08 -15.27 18.55
CA CYS A 344 11.12 -14.93 17.13
C CYS A 344 9.77 -14.37 16.65
N ILE A 345 8.65 -15.00 17.04
CA ILE A 345 7.31 -14.58 16.65
C ILE A 345 7.05 -13.15 17.12
N LEU A 346 7.35 -12.85 18.40
CA LEU A 346 7.22 -11.50 18.95
C LEU A 346 8.10 -10.48 18.21
N LEU A 347 9.35 -10.85 17.90
CA LEU A 347 10.27 -9.99 17.16
C LEU A 347 9.77 -9.73 15.74
N LEU A 348 9.27 -10.76 15.05
CA LEU A 348 8.71 -10.65 13.70
C LEU A 348 7.43 -9.81 13.66
N MET A 349 6.58 -9.88 14.70
CA MET A 349 5.43 -8.97 14.85
C MET A 349 5.88 -7.50 14.91
N ILE A 350 6.95 -7.20 15.67
CA ILE A 350 7.51 -5.84 15.73
C ILE A 350 8.07 -5.41 14.37
N VAL A 351 8.73 -6.32 13.65
CA VAL A 351 9.26 -6.05 12.31
C VAL A 351 8.14 -5.72 11.33
N ALA A 352 7.04 -6.47 11.35
CA ALA A 352 5.87 -6.26 10.50
C ALA A 352 5.17 -4.91 10.72
N LEU A 353 5.31 -4.32 11.93
CA LEU A 353 4.79 -2.98 12.24
C LEU A 353 5.54 -1.86 11.55
N ILE A 354 6.84 -2.02 11.34
CA ILE A 354 7.72 -0.93 10.93
C ILE A 354 7.54 -0.57 9.46
N GLY A 355 7.51 -1.57 8.59
CA GLY A 355 7.40 -1.39 7.15
C GLY A 355 8.71 -0.93 6.50
N GLY A 356 8.62 -0.33 5.30
CA GLY A 356 9.76 0.13 4.51
C GLY A 356 10.03 1.64 4.59
N CYS A 357 10.70 2.16 3.57
CA CYS A 357 10.98 3.59 3.40
C CYS A 357 9.73 4.38 2.99
N SER A 358 9.71 5.66 3.34
CA SER A 358 8.70 6.59 2.81
C SER A 358 8.82 6.73 1.29
N GLY A 359 7.67 6.71 0.60
CA GLY A 359 7.67 6.75 -0.88
C GLY A 359 8.04 5.42 -1.53
N SER A 360 7.86 4.31 -0.81
CA SER A 360 7.86 2.94 -1.28
C SER A 360 6.45 2.37 -1.37
N THR A 361 6.32 1.16 -1.90
CA THR A 361 5.04 0.41 -1.94
C THR A 361 4.66 -0.21 -0.61
N SER A 362 5.61 -0.43 0.30
CA SER A 362 5.43 -1.02 1.62
C SER A 362 4.40 -0.27 2.47
N GLY A 363 3.74 -0.95 3.38
CA GLY A 363 2.90 -0.39 4.44
C GLY A 363 3.65 0.02 5.71
N GLY A 364 3.02 -0.10 6.88
CA GLY A 364 3.61 0.12 8.19
C GLY A 364 3.90 1.58 8.58
N VAL A 365 4.59 1.77 9.71
CA VAL A 365 4.91 3.09 10.30
C VAL A 365 5.88 3.91 9.47
N LYS A 366 6.78 3.27 8.72
CA LYS A 366 7.87 3.84 7.90
C LYS A 366 9.12 4.22 8.69
N PHE A 367 10.29 3.86 8.13
CA PHE A 367 11.60 4.14 8.75
C PHE A 367 11.89 5.64 8.94
N SER A 368 11.41 6.51 8.06
CA SER A 368 11.60 7.96 8.23
C SER A 368 10.96 8.48 9.52
N ARG A 369 9.76 7.98 9.86
CA ARG A 369 9.05 8.39 11.07
C ARG A 369 9.76 7.89 12.33
N LEU A 370 10.17 6.62 12.35
CA LEU A 370 10.94 6.07 13.47
C LEU A 370 12.24 6.86 13.70
N ARG A 371 12.88 7.27 12.63
CA ARG A 371 14.11 8.05 12.70
C ARG A 371 13.88 9.45 13.27
N ILE A 372 12.81 10.13 12.86
CA ILE A 372 12.41 11.43 13.44
C ILE A 372 12.09 11.27 14.93
N ILE A 373 11.36 10.21 15.31
CA ILE A 373 11.03 9.90 16.72
C ILE A 373 12.30 9.64 17.52
N TYR A 374 13.24 8.85 17.00
CA TYR A 374 14.51 8.57 17.65
C TYR A 374 15.32 9.85 17.92
N GLU A 375 15.49 10.73 16.90
CA GLU A 375 16.20 12.00 17.07
C GLU A 375 15.46 12.95 18.02
N PHE A 376 14.14 12.96 18.01
CA PHE A 376 13.32 13.73 18.95
C PHE A 376 13.53 13.26 20.40
N LEU A 377 13.48 11.94 20.66
CA LEU A 377 13.72 11.37 21.98
C LEU A 377 15.16 11.66 22.46
N LYS A 378 16.16 11.44 21.60
CA LYS A 378 17.55 11.75 21.89
C LYS A 378 17.75 13.21 22.28
N ASN A 379 17.13 14.14 21.56
CA ASN A 379 17.20 15.57 21.85
C ASN A 379 16.52 15.91 23.19
N ASN A 380 15.39 15.26 23.51
CA ASN A 380 14.72 15.47 24.80
C ASN A 380 15.56 14.96 25.97
N PHE A 381 16.23 13.80 25.85
CA PHE A 381 17.20 13.36 26.86
C PHE A 381 18.37 14.35 26.98
N GLY A 382 18.87 14.88 25.86
CA GLY A 382 19.91 15.91 25.88
C GLY A 382 19.49 17.17 26.62
N LYS A 383 18.21 17.62 26.46
CA LYS A 383 17.66 18.78 27.19
C LYS A 383 17.54 18.55 28.70
N VAL A 384 17.32 17.32 29.15
CA VAL A 384 17.30 17.00 30.58
C VAL A 384 18.70 17.22 31.20
N VAL A 385 19.76 16.86 30.45
CA VAL A 385 21.14 17.03 30.91
C VAL A 385 21.63 18.47 30.74
N HIS A 386 21.25 19.13 29.63
CA HIS A 386 21.65 20.50 29.29
C HIS A 386 20.43 21.35 28.93
N PRO A 387 19.67 21.89 29.92
CA PRO A 387 18.39 22.57 29.71
C PRO A 387 18.47 23.80 28.80
N ASN A 388 19.60 24.49 28.78
CA ASN A 388 19.81 25.70 28.00
C ASN A 388 20.32 25.46 26.57
N ALA A 389 20.58 24.20 26.19
CA ALA A 389 21.05 23.87 24.86
C ALA A 389 19.87 23.85 23.85
N VAL A 390 20.10 24.42 22.67
CA VAL A 390 19.14 24.34 21.56
C VAL A 390 19.39 23.07 20.78
N TYR A 391 18.39 22.21 20.74
CA TYR A 391 18.43 20.94 20.01
C TYR A 391 17.44 20.98 18.85
N ASP A 392 17.93 20.74 17.65
CA ASP A 392 17.12 20.58 16.44
C ASP A 392 17.04 19.10 16.05
N VAL A 393 15.85 18.63 15.68
CA VAL A 393 15.70 17.33 15.03
C VAL A 393 16.26 17.43 13.62
N LYS A 394 17.25 16.59 13.29
CA LYS A 394 17.93 16.62 11.98
C LYS A 394 17.76 15.29 11.24
N MET A 395 17.50 15.38 9.94
CA MET A 395 17.45 14.25 9.02
C MET A 395 18.33 14.54 7.80
N ASP A 396 19.30 13.66 7.52
CA ASP A 396 20.29 13.83 6.43
C ASP A 396 20.98 15.21 6.42
N GLY A 397 21.27 15.77 7.62
CA GLY A 397 21.92 17.07 7.80
C GLY A 397 20.98 18.27 7.73
N ALA A 398 19.71 18.11 7.37
CA ALA A 398 18.71 19.16 7.36
C ALA A 398 17.88 19.18 8.65
N SER A 399 17.56 20.37 9.16
CA SER A 399 16.64 20.53 10.29
C SER A 399 15.21 20.21 9.88
N VAL A 400 14.51 19.45 10.71
CA VAL A 400 13.08 19.09 10.54
C VAL A 400 12.24 20.08 11.34
N ASP A 401 11.25 20.69 10.70
CA ASP A 401 10.37 21.65 11.37
C ASP A 401 9.49 20.98 12.45
N ASN A 402 9.14 21.74 13.48
CA ASN A 402 8.36 21.25 14.61
C ASN A 402 6.98 20.72 14.21
N GLY A 403 6.35 21.28 13.16
CA GLY A 403 5.08 20.80 12.65
C GLY A 403 5.18 19.38 12.08
N THR A 404 6.27 19.09 11.36
CA THR A 404 6.57 17.73 10.86
C THR A 404 6.83 16.74 11.99
N VAL A 405 7.56 17.15 13.04
CA VAL A 405 7.79 16.31 14.22
C VAL A 405 6.48 15.99 14.92
N GLN A 406 5.62 17.00 15.17
CA GLN A 406 4.31 16.80 15.80
C GLN A 406 3.40 15.89 14.96
N SER A 407 3.35 16.10 13.64
CA SER A 407 2.58 15.25 12.72
C SER A 407 3.07 13.79 12.77
N THR A 408 4.38 13.58 12.81
CA THR A 408 5.01 12.26 12.89
C THR A 408 4.62 11.53 14.18
N LEU A 409 4.71 12.22 15.32
CA LEU A 409 4.30 11.67 16.62
C LEU A 409 2.80 11.33 16.65
N THR A 410 1.96 12.20 16.08
CA THR A 410 0.52 11.98 15.98
C THR A 410 0.19 10.75 15.15
N ILE A 411 0.83 10.61 13.97
CA ILE A 411 0.61 9.45 13.09
C ILE A 411 1.05 8.16 13.79
N PHE A 412 2.21 8.16 14.44
CA PHE A 412 2.70 7.01 15.18
C PHE A 412 1.75 6.59 16.31
N LEU A 413 1.30 7.56 17.11
CA LEU A 413 0.34 7.30 18.21
C LEU A 413 -0.97 6.74 17.67
N LEU A 414 -1.52 7.34 16.62
CA LEU A 414 -2.75 6.84 15.98
C LEU A 414 -2.59 5.44 15.41
N PHE A 415 -1.39 5.11 14.87
CA PHE A 415 -1.10 3.78 14.37
C PHE A 415 -1.16 2.74 15.50
N VAL A 416 -0.50 3.01 16.62
CA VAL A 416 -0.53 2.14 17.81
C VAL A 416 -1.96 2.00 18.36
N VAL A 417 -2.69 3.12 18.49
CA VAL A 417 -4.09 3.11 18.96
C VAL A 417 -4.98 2.30 18.01
N SER A 418 -4.80 2.43 16.70
CA SER A 418 -5.59 1.67 15.72
C SER A 418 -5.36 0.17 15.83
N ILE A 419 -4.13 -0.26 16.10
CA ILE A 419 -3.84 -1.68 16.35
C ILE A 419 -4.52 -2.16 17.62
N ILE A 420 -4.39 -1.42 18.73
CA ILE A 420 -5.03 -1.79 20.00
C ILE A 420 -6.54 -1.89 19.84
N VAL A 421 -7.17 -0.88 19.24
CA VAL A 421 -8.61 -0.88 18.99
C VAL A 421 -9.00 -2.01 18.06
N GLY A 422 -8.24 -2.23 16.97
CA GLY A 422 -8.45 -3.34 16.04
C GLY A 422 -8.38 -4.69 16.74
N THR A 423 -7.35 -4.94 17.55
CA THR A 423 -7.20 -6.17 18.35
C THR A 423 -8.40 -6.40 19.26
N ILE A 424 -8.85 -5.37 19.98
CA ILE A 424 -10.02 -5.48 20.88
C ILE A 424 -11.29 -5.83 20.09
N LEU A 425 -11.50 -5.18 18.94
CA LEU A 425 -12.67 -5.46 18.10
C LEU A 425 -12.63 -6.87 17.51
N ILE A 426 -11.45 -7.34 17.07
CA ILE A 426 -11.26 -8.70 16.57
C ILE A 426 -11.57 -9.74 17.66
N LEU A 427 -11.03 -9.54 18.87
CA LEU A 427 -11.32 -10.40 20.03
C LEU A 427 -12.81 -10.41 20.37
N MET A 428 -13.47 -9.23 20.43
CA MET A 428 -14.89 -9.14 20.73
C MET A 428 -15.76 -9.89 19.72
N ILE A 429 -15.44 -9.79 18.43
CA ILE A 429 -16.15 -10.53 17.38
C ILE A 429 -15.81 -12.03 17.47
N GLY A 430 -14.54 -12.38 17.65
CA GLY A 430 -14.08 -13.77 17.76
C GLY A 430 -14.71 -14.55 18.91
N ILE A 431 -14.93 -13.90 20.06
CA ILE A 431 -15.62 -14.51 21.22
C ILE A 431 -17.11 -14.79 20.89
N THR A 432 -17.76 -13.88 20.16
CA THR A 432 -19.19 -14.00 19.85
C THR A 432 -19.46 -14.86 18.61
N GLN A 433 -18.49 -14.89 17.70
CA GLN A 433 -18.57 -15.58 16.43
C GLN A 433 -17.21 -16.27 16.15
N PRO A 434 -16.98 -17.47 16.66
CA PRO A 434 -15.76 -18.23 16.35
C PRO A 434 -15.67 -18.49 14.84
N THR A 435 -14.54 -19.01 14.39
CA THR A 435 -14.36 -19.40 12.98
C THR A 435 -15.46 -20.37 12.53
N VAL A 436 -15.65 -20.52 11.22
CA VAL A 436 -16.66 -21.44 10.64
C VAL A 436 -16.46 -22.88 11.17
N ASN A 437 -15.22 -23.28 11.42
CA ASN A 437 -14.87 -24.59 11.98
C ASN A 437 -14.91 -24.66 13.52
N GLY A 438 -15.32 -23.57 14.20
CA GLY A 438 -15.44 -23.51 15.64
C GLY A 438 -14.13 -23.28 16.39
N ALA A 439 -13.03 -22.98 15.70
CA ALA A 439 -11.77 -22.63 16.35
C ALA A 439 -11.90 -21.24 17.01
N GLU A 440 -11.41 -21.13 18.25
CA GLU A 440 -11.37 -19.85 18.97
C GLU A 440 -10.23 -18.99 18.44
N ILE A 441 -10.49 -17.68 18.31
CA ILE A 441 -9.50 -16.68 17.94
C ILE A 441 -8.82 -16.21 19.23
N ASP A 442 -7.53 -16.49 19.36
CA ASP A 442 -6.75 -16.12 20.53
C ASP A 442 -6.18 -14.68 20.46
N ILE A 443 -5.41 -14.29 21.48
CA ILE A 443 -4.80 -12.96 21.55
C ILE A 443 -3.70 -12.81 20.47
N ILE A 444 -2.92 -13.85 20.20
CA ILE A 444 -1.86 -13.83 19.19
C ILE A 444 -2.46 -13.66 17.80
N ASP A 445 -3.50 -14.44 17.50
CA ASP A 445 -4.29 -14.31 16.26
C ASP A 445 -4.79 -12.88 16.08
N SER A 446 -5.44 -12.34 17.12
CA SER A 446 -6.08 -11.02 17.06
C SER A 446 -5.07 -9.88 16.89
N VAL A 447 -3.94 -9.93 17.61
CA VAL A 447 -2.85 -8.96 17.46
C VAL A 447 -2.22 -9.10 16.07
N GLY A 448 -1.98 -10.34 15.63
CA GLY A 448 -1.44 -10.63 14.30
C GLY A 448 -2.31 -10.12 13.17
N LEU A 449 -3.62 -10.39 13.22
CA LEU A 449 -4.60 -9.89 12.25
C LEU A 449 -4.68 -8.35 12.24
N ALA A 450 -4.65 -7.73 13.42
CA ALA A 450 -4.67 -6.27 13.53
C ALA A 450 -3.40 -5.64 12.94
N ILE A 451 -2.22 -6.18 13.27
CA ILE A 451 -0.94 -5.73 12.71
C ILE A 451 -0.96 -5.89 11.20
N SER A 452 -1.26 -7.09 10.72
CA SER A 452 -1.23 -7.40 9.29
C SER A 452 -2.17 -6.53 8.47
N SER A 453 -3.39 -6.30 8.96
CA SER A 453 -4.38 -5.46 8.27
C SER A 453 -4.01 -3.97 8.27
N ILE A 454 -3.57 -3.40 9.40
CA ILE A 454 -3.22 -1.98 9.50
C ILE A 454 -1.88 -1.67 8.83
N SER A 455 -0.89 -2.58 8.95
CA SER A 455 0.40 -2.39 8.27
C SER A 455 0.38 -2.81 6.80
N ASN A 456 -0.71 -3.43 6.32
CA ASN A 456 -0.82 -4.06 5.01
C ASN A 456 0.31 -5.09 4.79
N GLY A 457 0.50 -6.00 5.76
CA GLY A 457 1.67 -6.88 5.84
C GLY A 457 1.46 -8.30 5.29
N GLY A 458 0.25 -8.69 4.93
CA GLY A 458 -0.08 -9.90 4.17
C GLY A 458 0.02 -11.23 4.88
N MET A 459 0.54 -11.31 6.08
CA MET A 459 0.60 -12.54 6.88
C MET A 459 -0.01 -12.33 8.25
N GLY A 460 -0.87 -13.26 8.66
CA GLY A 460 -1.27 -13.40 10.04
C GLY A 460 -0.17 -14.05 10.89
N PHE A 461 -0.49 -14.23 12.14
CA PHE A 461 0.32 -14.94 13.12
C PHE A 461 -0.58 -15.97 13.80
N GLY A 462 -0.02 -16.92 14.54
CA GLY A 462 -0.80 -17.97 15.18
C GLY A 462 -1.52 -18.87 14.16
N ASN A 463 -2.82 -19.08 14.36
CA ASN A 463 -3.66 -19.88 13.47
C ASN A 463 -3.81 -19.31 12.05
N PHE A 464 -3.55 -18.04 11.86
CA PHE A 464 -3.60 -17.33 10.57
C PHE A 464 -2.21 -17.06 9.99
N GLY A 465 -1.20 -17.83 10.41
CA GLY A 465 0.17 -17.79 9.88
C GLY A 465 0.29 -18.26 8.43
N PRO A 466 1.50 -18.61 7.96
CA PRO A 466 1.79 -18.99 6.58
C PRO A 466 0.88 -20.08 6.01
N THR A 467 0.56 -21.07 6.82
CA THR A 467 -0.29 -22.22 6.46
C THR A 467 -1.76 -22.01 6.83
N GLY A 468 -2.10 -20.89 7.44
CA GLY A 468 -3.46 -20.55 7.88
C GLY A 468 -4.33 -20.03 6.75
N ASN A 469 -5.65 -20.13 6.93
CA ASN A 469 -6.65 -19.76 5.93
C ASN A 469 -7.65 -18.74 6.50
N PHE A 470 -7.87 -17.66 5.75
CA PHE A 470 -8.82 -16.61 6.12
C PHE A 470 -10.26 -16.90 5.65
N ALA A 471 -10.49 -17.94 4.85
CA ALA A 471 -11.84 -18.35 4.42
C ALA A 471 -12.74 -18.71 5.59
N GLU A 472 -12.15 -19.24 6.67
CA GLU A 472 -12.89 -19.66 7.88
C GLU A 472 -13.39 -18.49 8.74
N LEU A 473 -12.97 -17.25 8.44
CA LEU A 473 -13.43 -16.09 9.16
C LEU A 473 -14.89 -15.77 8.85
N GLN A 474 -15.62 -15.32 9.86
CA GLN A 474 -16.99 -14.82 9.71
C GLN A 474 -17.00 -13.50 8.90
N ASP A 475 -18.09 -13.25 8.17
CA ASP A 475 -18.24 -12.04 7.33
C ASP A 475 -18.06 -10.73 8.09
N SER A 476 -18.53 -10.68 9.34
CA SER A 476 -18.36 -9.51 10.22
C SER A 476 -16.88 -9.20 10.46
N LEU A 477 -16.05 -10.21 10.62
CA LEU A 477 -14.62 -10.07 10.82
C LEU A 477 -13.92 -9.73 9.50
N LYS A 478 -14.31 -10.37 8.39
CA LYS A 478 -13.80 -10.01 7.04
C LYS A 478 -14.05 -8.53 6.73
N ILE A 479 -15.25 -8.02 7.03
CA ILE A 479 -15.59 -6.59 6.85
C ILE A 479 -14.73 -5.69 7.73
N LEU A 480 -14.52 -6.04 9.01
CA LEU A 480 -13.63 -5.29 9.90
C LEU A 480 -12.20 -5.22 9.35
N LEU A 481 -11.65 -6.36 8.93
CA LEU A 481 -10.30 -6.42 8.35
C LEU A 481 -10.19 -5.58 7.07
N MET A 482 -11.19 -5.63 6.17
CA MET A 482 -11.24 -4.77 4.98
C MET A 482 -11.16 -3.27 5.33
N ILE A 483 -11.90 -2.84 6.36
CA ILE A 483 -11.86 -1.45 6.83
C ILE A 483 -10.46 -1.12 7.37
N MET A 484 -9.85 -2.02 8.15
CA MET A 484 -8.51 -1.83 8.69
C MET A 484 -7.44 -1.76 7.59
N MET A 485 -7.49 -2.64 6.56
CA MET A 485 -6.62 -2.59 5.38
C MET A 485 -6.72 -1.26 4.64
N TRP A 486 -7.94 -0.76 4.43
CA TRP A 486 -8.18 0.52 3.78
C TRP A 486 -7.66 1.70 4.60
N VAL A 487 -7.92 1.73 5.92
CA VAL A 487 -7.43 2.76 6.84
C VAL A 487 -5.90 2.79 6.88
N GLY A 488 -5.26 1.62 6.95
CA GLY A 488 -3.81 1.48 6.91
C GLY A 488 -3.22 2.07 5.61
N ARG A 489 -3.84 1.74 4.48
CA ARG A 489 -3.36 2.16 3.16
C ARG A 489 -3.53 3.63 2.84
N LEU A 490 -4.60 4.26 3.34
CA LEU A 490 -4.86 5.70 3.19
C LEU A 490 -3.95 6.59 4.05
N GLU A 491 -3.09 6.00 4.86
CA GLU A 491 -2.49 6.69 6.01
C GLU A 491 -3.57 7.10 7.03
N ILE A 492 -3.50 6.59 8.24
CA ILE A 492 -4.57 6.64 9.26
C ILE A 492 -5.17 8.04 9.44
N VAL A 493 -4.34 9.09 9.45
CA VAL A 493 -4.80 10.48 9.58
C VAL A 493 -5.73 10.88 8.44
N THR A 494 -5.37 10.52 7.21
CA THR A 494 -6.17 10.83 6.01
C THR A 494 -7.53 10.14 6.08
N ALA A 495 -7.54 8.86 6.48
CA ALA A 495 -8.78 8.11 6.66
C ALA A 495 -9.65 8.73 7.75
N LEU A 496 -9.08 9.01 8.94
CA LEU A 496 -9.83 9.57 10.07
C LEU A 496 -10.39 10.96 9.78
N VAL A 497 -9.67 11.81 9.04
CA VAL A 497 -10.16 13.15 8.66
C VAL A 497 -11.44 13.06 7.84
N LEU A 498 -11.59 12.05 6.97
CA LEU A 498 -12.82 11.84 6.20
C LEU A 498 -14.05 11.55 7.08
N PHE A 499 -13.87 11.02 8.28
CA PHE A 499 -14.95 10.75 9.23
C PHE A 499 -15.24 11.93 10.19
N THR A 500 -14.43 13.02 10.16
CA THR A 500 -14.66 14.16 11.06
C THR A 500 -15.80 15.06 10.55
N PRO A 501 -16.83 15.36 11.38
CA PRO A 501 -17.92 16.27 10.98
C PRO A 501 -17.43 17.69 10.62
N GLY A 502 -16.34 18.16 11.27
CA GLY A 502 -15.71 19.45 10.98
C GLY A 502 -15.23 19.57 9.56
N PHE A 503 -14.58 18.52 9.02
CA PHE A 503 -14.11 18.47 7.64
C PHE A 503 -15.26 18.71 6.63
N TRP A 504 -16.38 18.01 6.81
CA TRP A 504 -17.54 18.14 5.92
C TRP A 504 -18.24 19.50 6.07
N LYS A 505 -18.32 20.04 7.31
CA LYS A 505 -18.84 21.39 7.57
C LYS A 505 -18.02 22.44 6.82
N ASP A 506 -16.71 22.38 6.89
CA ASP A 506 -15.80 23.32 6.20
C ASP A 506 -15.90 23.18 4.68
N LEU A 507 -15.99 21.95 4.15
CA LEU A 507 -16.18 21.69 2.74
C LEU A 507 -17.51 22.30 2.23
N MET A 508 -18.60 22.19 3.03
CA MET A 508 -19.92 22.73 2.69
C MET A 508 -20.04 24.24 2.95
N ALA A 509 -19.43 24.78 4.01
CA ALA A 509 -19.44 26.21 4.30
C ALA A 509 -18.72 27.02 3.21
N ASN A 510 -17.58 26.54 2.77
CA ASN A 510 -16.86 27.11 1.63
C ASN A 510 -17.70 27.09 0.33
N ARG A 511 -18.61 26.11 0.18
CA ARG A 511 -19.60 26.04 -0.91
C ARG A 511 -20.62 27.19 -0.85
N LYS A 512 -21.13 27.52 0.34
CA LYS A 512 -22.11 28.64 0.56
C LYS A 512 -21.48 29.99 0.27
N TYR A 513 -20.30 30.27 0.83
CA TYR A 513 -19.61 31.56 0.65
C TYR A 513 -19.30 31.88 -0.81
N ARG A 514 -18.89 30.90 -1.58
CA ARG A 514 -18.57 31.02 -3.01
C ARG A 514 -19.80 31.22 -3.89
N ASN A 515 -20.93 30.58 -3.56
CA ASN A 515 -22.20 30.80 -4.25
C ASN A 515 -22.72 32.24 -4.04
N HIS A 516 -22.51 32.82 -2.86
CA HIS A 516 -22.83 34.22 -2.58
C HIS A 516 -21.95 35.19 -3.40
N ARG A 517 -20.65 34.93 -3.49
CA ARG A 517 -19.71 35.77 -4.24
C ARG A 517 -19.97 35.72 -5.75
N SER A 518 -20.30 34.57 -6.30
CA SER A 518 -20.63 34.41 -7.73
C SER A 518 -21.99 35.02 -8.08
N ARG A 519 -22.98 35.00 -7.17
CA ARG A 519 -24.26 35.69 -7.33
C ARG A 519 -24.11 37.22 -7.27
N ARG A 520 -23.22 37.73 -6.38
CA ARG A 520 -22.89 39.17 -6.33
C ARG A 520 -22.15 39.65 -7.59
N ALA A 521 -21.20 38.84 -8.12
CA ALA A 521 -20.48 39.16 -9.35
C ALA A 521 -21.42 39.20 -10.58
N ARG A 522 -22.36 38.25 -10.68
CA ARG A 522 -23.39 38.27 -11.75
C ARG A 522 -24.29 39.51 -11.66
N ARG A 523 -24.78 39.85 -10.46
CA ARG A 523 -25.62 41.04 -10.27
C ARG A 523 -24.89 42.36 -10.59
N ARG A 524 -23.54 42.38 -10.50
CA ARG A 524 -22.73 43.54 -10.92
C ARG A 524 -22.53 43.60 -12.42
N SER A 525 -22.36 42.44 -13.10
CA SER A 525 -22.26 42.42 -14.59
C SER A 525 -23.59 42.67 -15.29
N ASP A 526 -24.70 42.35 -14.64
CA ASP A 526 -26.05 42.60 -15.20
C ASP A 526 -26.53 44.06 -14.95
N ARG A 527 -25.74 44.86 -14.18
CA ARG A 527 -25.99 46.30 -13.90
C ARG A 527 -24.99 47.23 -14.56
N ALA A 528 -23.94 46.70 -15.18
CA ALA A 528 -23.00 47.42 -16.03
C ALA A 528 -23.28 47.14 -17.51
#